data_43473e1a321308178569bbf3fc9fcbe1
#
_entry.id   43473e1a321308178569bbf3fc9fcbe1
#
_cell.length_a   1.000
_cell.length_b   1.000
_cell.length_c   1.000
_cell.angle_alpha   90.00
_cell.angle_beta   90.00
_cell.angle_gamma   90.00
#
_symmetry.space_group_name_H-M   'P 1'
#
loop_
_entity.id
_entity.type
_entity.pdbx_description
1 polymer ?
#
loop_
_entity_poly.entity_id
_entity_poly.type
_entity_poly.pdbx_seq_one_letter_code
_entity_poly.pdbx_strand_id
1 'polypeptide(L)'
;MSIRHGLLALLERGPRYGSQLRTEFESRTGSTWPLNVGQVYTTLSRLERDGMVTQDGEDDAGHTLYSITDDGRTELRNWFGTPVDRSHPPRDELAIKLAMAVGAPGVDIRAVIQSQRSHTLKAMQDYTRLKAQALADVPSDRDEVAWLLVVEQLIFQAEAEARWLDHCESRLVRLAEAAATEPPSVLLRPPYAGPRGPRGPAADRGPARPRTCVPRLPYFFLRGNHPPCPCPSPPRPPVRPWTGRSSNCGR
;
A
#
# COMPACT_ATOMS: atom_id res chain seq x y z
N MET A 1 -1.53 0.80 -10.58
CA MET A 1 -2.13 2.10 -11.00
C MET A 1 -2.99 1.84 -12.22
N SER A 2 -4.25 2.25 -12.18
CA SER A 2 -5.22 1.76 -13.16
C SER A 2 -5.52 2.75 -14.28
N ILE A 3 -4.48 3.17 -15.03
CA ILE A 3 -4.67 3.94 -16.28
C ILE A 3 -5.63 3.19 -17.21
N ARG A 4 -5.54 1.86 -17.27
CA ARG A 4 -6.43 0.99 -18.04
C ARG A 4 -7.91 1.26 -17.73
N HIS A 5 -8.30 1.25 -16.46
CA HIS A 5 -9.69 1.51 -16.06
C HIS A 5 -10.07 2.99 -16.20
N GLY A 6 -9.11 3.91 -16.02
CA GLY A 6 -9.34 5.32 -16.31
C GLY A 6 -9.71 5.58 -17.78
N LEU A 7 -9.00 4.93 -18.71
CA LEU A 7 -9.33 5.03 -20.15
C LEU A 7 -10.67 4.37 -20.47
N LEU A 8 -10.99 3.20 -19.88
CA LEU A 8 -12.32 2.57 -20.03
C LEU A 8 -13.43 3.49 -19.52
N ALA A 9 -13.24 4.17 -18.38
CA ALA A 9 -14.22 5.09 -17.81
C ALA A 9 -14.47 6.32 -18.70
N LEU A 10 -13.46 6.78 -19.42
CA LEU A 10 -13.62 7.87 -20.40
C LEU A 10 -14.37 7.39 -21.65
N LEU A 11 -14.06 6.18 -22.13
CA LEU A 11 -14.73 5.57 -23.29
C LEU A 11 -16.19 5.20 -23.03
N GLU A 12 -16.62 5.04 -21.77
CA GLU A 12 -18.04 4.84 -21.43
C GLU A 12 -18.93 6.03 -21.86
N ARG A 13 -18.35 7.21 -22.04
CA ARG A 13 -19.05 8.40 -22.47
C ARG A 13 -19.19 8.55 -23.99
N GLY A 14 -18.59 7.63 -24.75
CA GLY A 14 -18.59 7.59 -26.20
C GLY A 14 -17.21 7.40 -26.81
N PRO A 15 -17.15 7.19 -28.14
CA PRO A 15 -15.89 6.98 -28.85
C PRO A 15 -14.92 8.15 -28.68
N ARG A 16 -13.62 7.84 -28.55
CA ARG A 16 -12.53 8.80 -28.38
C ARG A 16 -11.26 8.30 -29.06
N TYR A 17 -10.44 9.22 -29.56
CA TYR A 17 -9.08 8.91 -30.00
C TYR A 17 -8.04 9.12 -28.87
N GLY A 18 -6.85 8.53 -29.04
CA GLY A 18 -5.87 8.42 -27.95
C GLY A 18 -5.43 9.74 -27.33
N SER A 19 -5.18 10.80 -28.13
CA SER A 19 -4.78 12.09 -27.58
C SER A 19 -5.92 12.81 -26.85
N GLN A 20 -7.17 12.63 -27.28
CA GLN A 20 -8.35 13.14 -26.58
C GLN A 20 -8.51 12.46 -25.20
N LEU A 21 -8.35 11.13 -25.15
CA LEU A 21 -8.37 10.39 -23.89
C LEU A 21 -7.29 10.88 -22.92
N ARG A 22 -6.09 11.18 -23.43
CA ARG A 22 -5.03 11.77 -22.61
C ARG A 22 -5.46 13.12 -22.02
N THR A 23 -5.94 14.03 -22.87
CA THR A 23 -6.34 15.38 -22.45
C THR A 23 -7.47 15.34 -21.45
N GLU A 24 -8.50 14.51 -21.66
CA GLU A 24 -9.61 14.35 -20.72
C GLU A 24 -9.17 13.72 -19.39
N PHE A 25 -8.24 12.74 -19.41
CA PHE A 25 -7.67 12.17 -18.19
C PHE A 25 -6.90 13.21 -17.39
N GLU A 26 -6.03 13.97 -18.06
CA GLU A 26 -5.22 15.02 -17.41
C GLU A 26 -6.12 16.14 -16.86
N SER A 27 -7.17 16.54 -17.57
CA SER A 27 -8.14 17.53 -17.10
C SER A 27 -8.82 17.06 -15.79
N ARG A 28 -9.35 15.83 -15.75
CA ARG A 28 -10.04 15.28 -14.59
C ARG A 28 -9.14 15.03 -13.38
N THR A 29 -7.87 14.83 -13.63
CA THR A 29 -6.88 14.59 -12.54
C THR A 29 -6.06 15.84 -12.24
N GLY A 30 -6.39 16.99 -12.84
CA GLY A 30 -5.67 18.25 -12.68
C GLY A 30 -4.19 18.11 -13.04
N SER A 31 -3.89 17.30 -14.06
CA SER A 31 -2.52 16.97 -14.48
C SER A 31 -1.63 16.43 -13.36
N THR A 32 -2.21 15.97 -12.25
CA THR A 32 -1.47 15.35 -11.14
C THR A 32 -0.70 14.12 -11.61
N TRP A 33 -1.25 13.39 -12.58
CA TRP A 33 -0.61 12.22 -13.21
C TRP A 33 -0.57 12.38 -14.70
N PRO A 34 0.43 13.11 -15.25
CA PRO A 34 0.55 13.32 -16.68
C PRO A 34 0.76 12.00 -17.42
N LEU A 35 0.05 11.81 -18.52
CA LEU A 35 0.17 10.63 -19.36
C LEU A 35 1.02 10.90 -20.61
N ASN A 36 1.95 9.99 -20.89
CA ASN A 36 2.62 9.99 -22.18
C ASN A 36 1.67 9.40 -23.25
N VAL A 37 1.60 10.06 -24.41
CA VAL A 37 0.76 9.60 -25.54
C VAL A 37 1.07 8.15 -25.92
N GLY A 38 2.35 7.75 -25.97
CA GLY A 38 2.75 6.38 -26.24
C GLY A 38 2.22 5.38 -25.20
N GLN A 39 2.12 5.80 -23.94
CA GLN A 39 1.53 4.98 -22.88
C GLN A 39 0.02 4.78 -23.08
N VAL A 40 -0.70 5.80 -23.54
CA VAL A 40 -2.12 5.70 -23.86
C VAL A 40 -2.34 4.69 -24.99
N TYR A 41 -1.63 4.83 -26.11
CA TYR A 41 -1.78 3.88 -27.23
C TYR A 41 -1.34 2.46 -26.88
N THR A 42 -0.27 2.29 -26.11
CA THR A 42 0.13 0.97 -25.61
C THR A 42 -0.96 0.35 -24.73
N THR A 43 -1.65 1.16 -23.93
CA THR A 43 -2.75 0.69 -23.07
C THR A 43 -3.98 0.35 -23.90
N LEU A 44 -4.33 1.18 -24.89
CA LEU A 44 -5.43 0.91 -25.84
C LEU A 44 -5.21 -0.40 -26.60
N SER A 45 -3.99 -0.62 -27.14
CA SER A 45 -3.66 -1.87 -27.84
C SER A 45 -3.79 -3.11 -26.94
N ARG A 46 -3.46 -2.98 -25.65
CA ARG A 46 -3.68 -4.08 -24.69
C ARG A 46 -5.16 -4.30 -24.40
N LEU A 47 -5.93 -3.22 -24.25
CA LEU A 47 -7.38 -3.30 -24.03
C LEU A 47 -8.08 -3.93 -25.22
N GLU A 48 -7.66 -3.60 -26.46
CA GLU A 48 -8.16 -4.14 -27.71
C GLU A 48 -7.85 -5.64 -27.82
N ARG A 49 -6.60 -6.04 -27.58
CA ARG A 49 -6.18 -7.44 -27.54
C ARG A 49 -6.98 -8.24 -26.51
N ASP A 50 -7.29 -7.64 -25.36
CA ASP A 50 -8.06 -8.26 -24.29
C ASP A 50 -9.59 -8.18 -24.53
N GLY A 51 -10.04 -7.66 -25.69
CA GLY A 51 -11.45 -7.59 -26.09
C GLY A 51 -12.29 -6.54 -25.36
N MET A 52 -11.67 -5.60 -24.63
CA MET A 52 -12.38 -4.60 -23.83
C MET A 52 -12.66 -3.30 -24.55
N VAL A 53 -11.94 -3.04 -25.62
CA VAL A 53 -12.14 -1.93 -26.56
C VAL A 53 -12.09 -2.45 -27.97
N THR A 54 -12.74 -1.72 -28.88
CA THR A 54 -12.66 -1.94 -30.33
C THR A 54 -12.36 -0.64 -31.03
N GLN A 55 -11.74 -0.72 -32.21
CA GLN A 55 -11.63 0.43 -33.10
C GLN A 55 -12.99 0.64 -33.78
N ASP A 56 -13.47 1.88 -33.77
CA ASP A 56 -14.79 2.30 -34.26
C ASP A 56 -14.66 3.31 -35.40
N GLY A 57 -13.81 2.99 -36.37
CA GLY A 57 -13.54 3.85 -37.51
C GLY A 57 -12.55 4.96 -37.24
N GLU A 58 -12.61 5.99 -38.08
CA GLU A 58 -11.78 7.20 -38.00
C GLU A 58 -12.67 8.45 -37.95
N ASP A 59 -12.18 9.50 -37.30
CA ASP A 59 -12.83 10.81 -37.35
C ASP A 59 -12.52 11.52 -38.66
N ASP A 60 -13.14 12.69 -38.87
CA ASP A 60 -12.93 13.52 -40.10
C ASP A 60 -11.47 13.96 -40.30
N ALA A 61 -10.65 13.89 -39.28
CA ALA A 61 -9.22 14.23 -39.28
C ALA A 61 -8.32 12.98 -39.44
N GLY A 62 -8.89 11.78 -39.61
CA GLY A 62 -8.17 10.53 -39.79
C GLY A 62 -7.60 9.93 -38.47
N HIS A 63 -8.12 10.33 -37.30
CA HIS A 63 -7.74 9.72 -36.07
C HIS A 63 -8.59 8.47 -35.78
N THR A 64 -7.95 7.36 -35.45
CA THR A 64 -8.63 6.11 -35.05
C THR A 64 -9.41 6.33 -33.77
N LEU A 65 -10.72 6.11 -33.83
CA LEU A 65 -11.63 6.14 -32.69
C LEU A 65 -11.66 4.78 -31.98
N TYR A 66 -11.74 4.80 -30.67
CA TYR A 66 -11.89 3.62 -29.83
C TYR A 66 -13.20 3.67 -29.09
N SER A 67 -13.88 2.52 -28.99
CA SER A 67 -15.14 2.34 -28.26
C SER A 67 -15.00 1.22 -27.24
N ILE A 68 -15.68 1.38 -26.09
CA ILE A 68 -15.72 0.33 -25.07
C ILE A 68 -16.70 -0.78 -25.50
N THR A 69 -16.31 -2.04 -25.30
CA THR A 69 -17.17 -3.22 -25.54
C THR A 69 -18.03 -3.52 -24.32
N ASP A 70 -18.96 -4.48 -24.43
CA ASP A 70 -19.76 -4.96 -23.27
C ASP A 70 -18.90 -5.65 -22.21
N ASP A 71 -17.85 -6.36 -22.64
CA ASP A 71 -16.85 -6.94 -21.72
C ASP A 71 -16.07 -5.82 -21.00
N GLY A 72 -15.68 -4.77 -21.71
CA GLY A 72 -15.06 -3.58 -21.14
C GLY A 72 -15.95 -2.88 -20.11
N ARG A 73 -17.27 -2.76 -20.39
CA ARG A 73 -18.25 -2.21 -19.43
C ARG A 73 -18.41 -3.10 -18.19
N THR A 74 -18.36 -4.40 -18.39
CA THR A 74 -18.45 -5.37 -17.28
C THR A 74 -17.22 -5.27 -16.38
N GLU A 75 -16.02 -5.22 -16.96
CA GLU A 75 -14.77 -4.98 -16.23
C GLU A 75 -14.78 -3.66 -15.48
N LEU A 76 -15.28 -2.60 -16.12
CA LEU A 76 -15.36 -1.28 -15.50
C LEU A 76 -16.32 -1.27 -14.30
N ARG A 77 -17.49 -1.91 -14.38
CA ARG A 77 -18.42 -2.07 -13.24
C ARG A 77 -17.77 -2.84 -12.10
N ASN A 78 -17.06 -3.92 -12.39
CA ASN A 78 -16.34 -4.71 -11.41
C ASN A 78 -15.28 -3.88 -10.70
N TRP A 79 -14.54 -3.09 -11.46
CA TRP A 79 -13.51 -2.20 -10.91
C TRP A 79 -14.08 -1.14 -9.96
N PHE A 80 -15.18 -0.49 -10.33
CA PHE A 80 -15.85 0.47 -9.44
C PHE A 80 -16.45 -0.17 -8.19
N GLY A 81 -16.91 -1.42 -8.30
CA GLY A 81 -17.49 -2.17 -7.17
C GLY A 81 -16.46 -2.81 -6.24
N THR A 82 -15.19 -2.88 -6.65
CA THR A 82 -14.14 -3.56 -5.89
C THR A 82 -13.29 -2.56 -5.11
N PRO A 83 -13.19 -2.68 -3.77
CA PRO A 83 -12.29 -1.85 -2.99
C PRO A 83 -10.84 -1.97 -3.46
N VAL A 84 -10.09 -0.85 -3.38
CA VAL A 84 -8.66 -0.87 -3.69
C VAL A 84 -7.92 -1.68 -2.63
N ASP A 85 -7.29 -2.79 -3.06
CA ASP A 85 -6.44 -3.60 -2.18
C ASP A 85 -5.18 -2.83 -1.77
N ARG A 86 -4.98 -2.69 -0.47
CA ARG A 86 -3.81 -2.07 0.17
C ARG A 86 -3.03 -3.04 1.04
N SER A 87 -3.26 -4.33 0.91
CA SER A 87 -2.55 -5.38 1.66
C SER A 87 -1.03 -5.37 1.39
N HIS A 88 -0.64 -4.87 0.22
CA HIS A 88 0.75 -4.72 -0.19
C HIS A 88 1.04 -3.22 -0.45
N PRO A 89 1.33 -2.43 0.60
CA PRO A 89 1.61 -1.02 0.42
C PRO A 89 2.85 -0.83 -0.46
N PRO A 90 2.86 0.15 -1.36
CA PRO A 90 4.05 0.48 -2.13
C PRO A 90 5.19 0.88 -1.19
N ARG A 91 6.43 0.74 -1.66
CA ARG A 91 7.59 1.23 -0.91
C ARG A 91 7.46 2.74 -0.75
N ASP A 92 7.42 3.19 0.49
CA ASP A 92 7.41 4.59 0.85
C ASP A 92 8.85 5.05 1.11
N GLU A 93 9.34 5.95 0.28
CA GLU A 93 10.72 6.44 0.34
C GLU A 93 10.99 7.19 1.66
N LEU A 94 10.02 7.99 2.12
CA LEU A 94 10.15 8.76 3.35
C LEU A 94 10.21 7.84 4.57
N ALA A 95 9.35 6.83 4.63
CA ALA A 95 9.37 5.84 5.70
C ALA A 95 10.71 5.06 5.73
N ILE A 96 11.21 4.67 4.56
CA ILE A 96 12.52 4.02 4.44
C ILE A 96 13.64 4.96 4.89
N LYS A 97 13.63 6.22 4.43
CA LYS A 97 14.62 7.23 4.78
C LYS A 97 14.69 7.46 6.30
N LEU A 98 13.55 7.62 6.95
CA LEU A 98 13.50 7.81 8.40
C LEU A 98 13.95 6.54 9.15
N ALA A 99 13.50 5.36 8.71
CA ALA A 99 13.93 4.10 9.33
C ALA A 99 15.45 3.90 9.26
N MET A 100 16.08 4.26 8.13
CA MET A 100 17.53 4.17 7.96
C MET A 100 18.29 5.30 8.68
N ALA A 101 17.68 6.44 8.90
CA ALA A 101 18.30 7.55 9.63
C ALA A 101 18.40 7.28 11.14
N VAL A 102 17.57 6.40 11.70
CA VAL A 102 17.63 6.03 13.12
C VAL A 102 18.97 5.33 13.40
N GLY A 103 19.81 5.98 14.23
CA GLY A 103 21.12 5.45 14.60
C GLY A 103 22.20 5.52 13.52
N ALA A 104 21.94 6.15 12.38
CA ALA A 104 22.93 6.33 11.32
C ALA A 104 24.01 7.33 11.77
N PRO A 105 25.32 6.98 11.71
CA PRO A 105 26.39 7.88 12.10
C PRO A 105 26.38 9.18 11.26
N GLY A 106 26.47 10.33 11.93
CA GLY A 106 26.54 11.64 11.25
C GLY A 106 25.21 12.14 10.68
N VAL A 107 24.11 11.44 10.87
CA VAL A 107 22.76 11.86 10.43
C VAL A 107 21.99 12.48 11.59
N ASP A 108 21.63 13.77 11.46
CA ASP A 108 20.66 14.39 12.34
C ASP A 108 19.24 14.09 11.89
N ILE A 109 18.63 13.06 12.49
CA ILE A 109 17.28 12.63 12.17
C ILE A 109 16.23 13.72 12.42
N ARG A 110 16.43 14.59 13.40
CA ARG A 110 15.51 15.72 13.65
C ARG A 110 15.54 16.70 12.48
N ALA A 111 16.74 17.04 11.99
CA ALA A 111 16.87 17.91 10.82
C ALA A 111 16.21 17.28 9.58
N VAL A 112 16.31 15.96 9.40
CA VAL A 112 15.62 15.23 8.31
C VAL A 112 14.10 15.35 8.44
N ILE A 113 13.54 15.15 9.65
CA ILE A 113 12.10 15.27 9.93
C ILE A 113 11.62 16.70 9.68
N GLN A 114 12.31 17.71 10.21
CA GLN A 114 11.91 19.12 10.07
C GLN A 114 11.99 19.61 8.63
N SER A 115 13.00 19.18 7.87
CA SER A 115 13.11 19.47 6.44
C SER A 115 11.92 18.91 5.66
N GLN A 116 11.59 17.65 5.89
CA GLN A 116 10.43 17.02 5.23
C GLN A 116 9.12 17.69 5.64
N ARG A 117 8.94 17.94 6.94
CA ARG A 117 7.75 18.61 7.47
C ARG A 117 7.52 19.98 6.83
N SER A 118 8.58 20.77 6.69
CA SER A 118 8.50 22.08 6.02
C SER A 118 8.10 21.95 4.56
N HIS A 119 8.63 20.95 3.86
CA HIS A 119 8.27 20.64 2.46
C HIS A 119 6.79 20.24 2.35
N THR A 120 6.33 19.34 3.21
CA THR A 120 4.94 18.85 3.23
C THR A 120 3.93 19.95 3.54
N LEU A 121 4.24 20.83 4.50
CA LEU A 121 3.38 21.98 4.82
C LEU A 121 3.29 22.97 3.67
N LYS A 122 4.40 23.21 2.95
CA LYS A 122 4.39 24.05 1.75
C LYS A 122 3.52 23.44 0.65
N ALA A 123 3.68 22.14 0.37
CA ALA A 123 2.83 21.43 -0.60
C ALA A 123 1.35 21.52 -0.21
N MET A 124 1.01 21.33 1.07
CA MET A 124 -0.36 21.46 1.58
C MET A 124 -0.92 22.88 1.36
N GLN A 125 -0.12 23.91 1.58
CA GLN A 125 -0.53 25.31 1.29
C GLN A 125 -0.81 25.51 -0.20
N ASP A 126 0.03 24.98 -1.07
CA ASP A 126 -0.14 25.09 -2.52
C ASP A 126 -1.43 24.36 -2.98
N TYR A 127 -1.69 23.12 -2.48
CA TYR A 127 -2.94 22.39 -2.75
C TYR A 127 -4.18 23.14 -2.20
N THR A 128 -4.09 23.72 -1.00
CA THR A 128 -5.20 24.49 -0.42
C THR A 128 -5.51 25.73 -1.25
N ARG A 129 -4.48 26.39 -1.80
CA ARG A 129 -4.64 27.52 -2.72
C ARG A 129 -5.32 27.10 -4.02
N LEU A 130 -4.90 25.97 -4.60
CA LEU A 130 -5.54 25.40 -5.80
C LEU A 130 -7.01 25.04 -5.54
N LYS A 131 -7.32 24.44 -4.38
CA LYS A 131 -8.71 24.18 -3.96
C LYS A 131 -9.52 25.46 -3.84
N ALA A 132 -8.97 26.51 -3.20
CA ALA A 132 -9.66 27.78 -3.05
C ALA A 132 -9.94 28.46 -4.41
N GLN A 133 -9.00 28.37 -5.35
CA GLN A 133 -9.21 28.88 -6.73
C GLN A 133 -10.32 28.11 -7.44
N ALA A 134 -10.35 26.78 -7.33
CA ALA A 134 -11.37 25.94 -7.95
C ALA A 134 -12.78 26.16 -7.36
N LEU A 135 -12.86 26.62 -6.12
CA LEU A 135 -14.12 26.91 -5.42
C LEU A 135 -14.50 28.40 -5.51
N ALA A 136 -13.72 29.25 -6.17
CA ALA A 136 -14.04 30.66 -6.37
C ALA A 136 -15.34 30.82 -7.16
N ASP A 137 -15.58 29.92 -8.13
CA ASP A 137 -16.84 29.74 -8.82
C ASP A 137 -17.47 28.41 -8.36
N VAL A 138 -18.80 28.33 -8.35
CA VAL A 138 -19.49 27.07 -8.03
C VAL A 138 -19.17 26.05 -9.13
N PRO A 139 -18.62 24.88 -8.80
CA PRO A 139 -18.32 23.87 -9.79
C PRO A 139 -19.56 23.51 -10.61
N SER A 140 -19.56 23.85 -11.88
CA SER A 140 -20.69 23.67 -12.80
C SER A 140 -20.61 22.36 -13.58
N ASP A 141 -19.41 21.78 -13.64
CA ASP A 141 -19.08 20.61 -14.42
C ASP A 141 -18.63 19.42 -13.54
N ARG A 142 -18.95 18.21 -14.00
CA ARG A 142 -18.54 16.95 -13.34
C ARG A 142 -17.01 16.77 -13.35
N ASP A 143 -16.32 17.35 -14.29
CA ASP A 143 -14.87 17.23 -14.40
C ASP A 143 -14.16 18.14 -13.40
N GLU A 144 -14.72 19.31 -13.10
CA GLU A 144 -14.29 20.17 -12.00
C GLU A 144 -14.47 19.50 -10.64
N VAL A 145 -15.60 18.83 -10.41
CA VAL A 145 -15.82 18.05 -9.20
C VAL A 145 -14.85 16.89 -9.10
N ALA A 146 -14.56 16.18 -10.18
CA ALA A 146 -13.59 15.09 -10.20
C ALA A 146 -12.18 15.55 -9.82
N TRP A 147 -11.76 16.69 -10.36
CA TRP A 147 -10.49 17.30 -10.02
C TRP A 147 -10.41 17.74 -8.55
N LEU A 148 -11.48 18.33 -8.01
CA LEU A 148 -11.55 18.70 -6.59
C LEU A 148 -11.32 17.49 -5.68
N LEU A 149 -11.91 16.33 -5.98
CA LEU A 149 -11.67 15.11 -5.20
C LEU A 149 -10.18 14.71 -5.19
N VAL A 150 -9.48 14.91 -6.31
CA VAL A 150 -8.03 14.62 -6.38
C VAL A 150 -7.23 15.60 -5.53
N VAL A 151 -7.53 16.91 -5.61
CA VAL A 151 -6.84 17.94 -4.82
C VAL A 151 -7.08 17.74 -3.32
N GLU A 152 -8.31 17.44 -2.93
CA GLU A 152 -8.66 17.14 -1.54
C GLU A 152 -7.91 15.91 -1.02
N GLN A 153 -7.80 14.86 -1.82
CA GLN A 153 -7.02 13.68 -1.47
C GLN A 153 -5.55 14.01 -1.23
N LEU A 154 -4.93 14.89 -2.04
CA LEU A 154 -3.56 15.36 -1.84
C LEU A 154 -3.40 16.17 -0.55
N ILE A 155 -4.39 17.01 -0.18
CA ILE A 155 -4.41 17.74 1.08
C ILE A 155 -4.45 16.76 2.26
N PHE A 156 -5.37 15.80 2.25
CA PHE A 156 -5.47 14.79 3.32
C PHE A 156 -4.22 13.93 3.45
N GLN A 157 -3.56 13.60 2.35
CA GLN A 157 -2.27 12.90 2.39
C GLN A 157 -1.19 13.76 3.06
N ALA A 158 -1.08 15.04 2.69
CA ALA A 158 -0.10 15.95 3.26
C ALA A 158 -0.36 16.17 4.77
N GLU A 159 -1.62 16.30 5.19
CA GLU A 159 -1.99 16.38 6.61
C GLU A 159 -1.59 15.11 7.37
N ALA A 160 -1.87 13.93 6.81
CA ALA A 160 -1.51 12.65 7.44
C ALA A 160 0.01 12.51 7.58
N GLU A 161 0.77 12.90 6.55
CA GLU A 161 2.23 12.89 6.56
C GLU A 161 2.79 13.86 7.63
N ALA A 162 2.27 15.09 7.70
CA ALA A 162 2.69 16.06 8.71
C ALA A 162 2.45 15.55 10.12
N ARG A 163 1.27 14.98 10.40
CA ARG A 163 0.95 14.36 11.71
C ARG A 163 1.86 13.17 12.03
N TRP A 164 2.19 12.37 11.05
CA TRP A 164 3.12 11.26 11.24
C TRP A 164 4.52 11.73 11.56
N LEU A 165 5.01 12.79 10.91
CA LEU A 165 6.32 13.41 11.20
C LEU A 165 6.37 13.98 12.60
N ASP A 166 5.32 14.69 13.06
CA ASP A 166 5.20 15.18 14.44
C ASP A 166 5.22 14.03 15.46
N HIS A 167 4.56 12.91 15.14
CA HIS A 167 4.60 11.69 15.95
C HIS A 167 6.01 11.08 16.00
N CYS A 168 6.72 10.99 14.87
CA CYS A 168 8.09 10.49 14.79
C CYS A 168 9.03 11.32 15.68
N GLU A 169 8.97 12.65 15.60
CA GLU A 169 9.76 13.53 16.44
C GLU A 169 9.48 13.33 17.92
N SER A 170 8.21 13.32 18.31
CA SER A 170 7.79 13.10 19.70
C SER A 170 8.26 11.74 20.23
N ARG A 171 8.26 10.72 19.39
CA ARG A 171 8.74 9.38 19.77
C ARG A 171 10.24 9.34 19.98
N LEU A 172 11.02 10.02 19.12
CA LEU A 172 12.47 10.12 19.25
C LEU A 172 12.88 10.88 20.52
N VAL A 173 12.17 11.95 20.86
CA VAL A 173 12.39 12.68 22.12
C VAL A 173 12.21 11.75 23.33
N ARG A 174 11.08 11.04 23.41
CA ARG A 174 10.80 10.10 24.50
C ARG A 174 11.83 8.97 24.60
N LEU A 175 12.32 8.46 23.48
CA LEU A 175 13.38 7.44 23.48
C LEU A 175 14.70 7.98 23.99
N ALA A 176 15.06 9.22 23.64
CA ALA A 176 16.27 9.88 24.14
C ALA A 176 16.18 10.15 25.66
N GLU A 177 15.02 10.59 26.14
CA GLU A 177 14.77 10.79 27.59
C GLU A 177 14.84 9.48 28.37
N ALA A 178 14.25 8.41 27.87
CA ALA A 178 14.31 7.09 28.47
C ALA A 178 15.77 6.57 28.58
N ALA A 179 16.55 6.73 27.50
CA ALA A 179 17.96 6.36 27.48
C ALA A 179 18.81 7.20 28.44
N ALA A 180 18.46 8.46 28.66
CA ALA A 180 19.15 9.34 29.61
C ALA A 180 18.79 9.03 31.08
N THR A 181 17.64 8.40 31.32
CA THR A 181 17.14 8.06 32.66
C THR A 181 17.61 6.68 33.12
N GLU A 182 18.03 5.82 32.19
CA GLU A 182 18.63 4.53 32.54
C GLU A 182 20.03 4.77 33.13
N PRO A 183 20.28 4.36 34.41
CA PRO A 183 21.62 4.49 34.97
C PRO A 183 22.57 3.69 34.08
N PRO A 184 23.82 4.18 33.87
CA PRO A 184 24.80 3.43 33.10
C PRO A 184 24.89 2.03 33.69
N SER A 185 24.48 1.02 32.93
CA SER A 185 24.62 -0.37 33.31
C SER A 185 26.11 -0.58 33.52
N VAL A 186 26.54 -0.51 34.77
CA VAL A 186 27.86 -0.96 35.15
C VAL A 186 27.88 -2.40 34.73
N LEU A 187 28.49 -2.69 33.59
CA LEU A 187 28.90 -4.01 33.23
C LEU A 187 29.81 -4.49 34.34
N LEU A 188 29.21 -5.03 35.40
CA LEU A 188 29.88 -5.95 36.33
C LEU A 188 30.34 -7.11 35.44
N ARG A 189 31.49 -6.94 34.83
CA ARG A 189 32.26 -8.05 34.34
C ARG A 189 32.38 -9.02 35.53
N PRO A 190 31.82 -10.23 35.46
CA PRO A 190 31.98 -11.18 36.54
C PRO A 190 33.49 -11.32 36.78
N PRO A 191 33.95 -11.28 38.03
CA PRO A 191 35.36 -11.47 38.35
C PRO A 191 35.77 -12.81 37.73
N TYR A 192 36.86 -12.77 37.01
CA TYR A 192 37.59 -13.85 36.37
C TYR A 192 37.21 -15.25 36.91
N ALA A 193 36.43 -16.02 36.14
CA ALA A 193 36.22 -17.43 36.42
C ALA A 193 37.58 -18.16 36.20
N GLY A 194 38.23 -18.52 37.27
CA GLY A 194 39.46 -19.31 37.25
C GLY A 194 39.31 -20.60 36.44
N PRO A 195 40.40 -21.29 36.11
CA PRO A 195 40.42 -22.46 35.25
C PRO A 195 39.45 -23.53 35.75
N ARG A 196 38.54 -23.96 34.86
CA ARG A 196 37.55 -25.01 35.16
C ARG A 196 38.29 -26.33 35.47
N GLY A 197 38.08 -26.84 36.69
CA GLY A 197 38.53 -28.18 37.05
C GLY A 197 37.87 -29.28 36.18
N PRO A 198 38.40 -30.50 36.19
CA PRO A 198 37.95 -31.60 35.35
C PRO A 198 36.48 -31.93 35.52
N ARG A 199 35.76 -32.12 34.43
CA ARG A 199 34.32 -32.47 34.42
C ARG A 199 34.12 -33.87 34.99
N GLY A 200 33.32 -33.97 36.06
CA GLY A 200 32.78 -35.22 36.55
C GLY A 200 31.77 -35.86 35.57
N PRO A 201 31.44 -37.15 35.73
CA PRO A 201 30.62 -37.91 34.77
C PRO A 201 29.17 -37.36 34.72
N ALA A 202 28.61 -37.41 33.52
CA ALA A 202 27.31 -36.89 33.16
C ALA A 202 26.19 -37.53 33.98
N ALA A 203 25.49 -36.71 34.73
CA ALA A 203 24.23 -37.09 35.36
C ALA A 203 23.07 -37.03 34.39
N ASP A 204 22.23 -38.03 34.47
CA ASP A 204 21.03 -38.34 33.70
C ASP A 204 20.12 -37.12 33.44
N ARG A 205 19.78 -36.88 32.17
CA ARG A 205 18.87 -35.78 31.75
C ARG A 205 17.44 -36.27 31.86
N GLY A 206 16.74 -35.81 32.91
CA GLY A 206 15.29 -35.92 32.96
C GLY A 206 14.56 -35.24 31.82
N PRO A 207 13.26 -35.54 31.56
CA PRO A 207 12.53 -35.15 30.39
C PRO A 207 12.38 -33.63 30.24
N ALA A 208 12.65 -33.13 29.03
CA ALA A 208 12.58 -31.74 28.66
C ALA A 208 11.14 -31.18 28.82
N ARG A 209 11.00 -30.06 29.55
CA ARG A 209 9.75 -29.31 29.62
C ARG A 209 9.39 -28.70 28.28
N PRO A 210 8.10 -28.69 27.88
CA PRO A 210 7.69 -28.09 26.64
C PRO A 210 7.94 -26.56 26.64
N ARG A 211 8.61 -26.07 25.61
CA ARG A 211 8.79 -24.64 25.36
C ARG A 211 7.43 -24.04 25.01
N THR A 212 6.93 -23.13 25.82
CA THR A 212 5.78 -22.28 25.46
C THR A 212 6.13 -21.45 24.25
N CYS A 213 5.41 -21.69 23.13
CA CYS A 213 5.43 -20.83 21.98
C CYS A 213 4.82 -19.46 22.34
N VAL A 214 5.62 -18.42 22.37
CA VAL A 214 5.14 -17.04 22.34
C VAL A 214 4.65 -16.76 20.92
N PRO A 215 3.42 -16.27 20.70
CA PRO A 215 2.95 -15.96 19.37
C PRO A 215 3.78 -14.82 18.80
N ARG A 216 4.56 -15.11 17.75
CA ARG A 216 5.18 -14.08 16.90
C ARG A 216 4.08 -13.40 16.13
N LEU A 217 3.99 -12.08 16.24
CA LEU A 217 3.27 -11.23 15.31
C LEU A 217 3.69 -11.57 13.86
N PRO A 218 2.78 -11.57 12.90
CA PRO A 218 3.08 -11.95 11.53
C PRO A 218 4.03 -10.93 10.90
N TYR A 219 5.31 -11.28 10.77
CA TYR A 219 6.23 -10.63 9.86
C TYR A 219 5.84 -11.04 8.44
N PHE A 220 5.07 -10.19 7.77
CA PHE A 220 4.98 -10.23 6.33
C PHE A 220 6.24 -9.56 5.76
N PHE A 221 6.93 -10.29 4.96
CA PHE A 221 8.02 -9.99 4.04
C PHE A 221 9.31 -10.75 4.31
N LEU A 222 9.55 -11.74 3.46
CA LEU A 222 10.72 -11.89 2.58
C LEU A 222 10.59 -13.21 1.83
N ARG A 223 10.26 -13.15 0.53
CA ARG A 223 10.48 -14.28 -0.37
C ARG A 223 11.99 -14.37 -0.66
N GLY A 224 12.65 -15.27 0.04
CA GLY A 224 13.90 -15.86 -0.37
C GLY A 224 13.67 -17.36 -0.47
N ASN A 225 14.05 -17.96 -1.61
CA ASN A 225 13.97 -19.39 -1.89
C ASN A 225 14.67 -20.21 -0.80
N HIS A 226 13.91 -20.83 0.08
CA HIS A 226 14.34 -21.99 0.86
C HIS A 226 13.24 -23.05 0.84
N PRO A 227 13.60 -24.34 0.68
CA PRO A 227 12.63 -25.43 0.65
C PRO A 227 11.92 -25.59 2.01
N PRO A 228 10.66 -25.98 2.03
CA PRO A 228 9.90 -26.12 3.28
C PRO A 228 10.40 -27.30 4.10
N CYS A 229 10.68 -27.05 5.39
CA CYS A 229 10.84 -28.12 6.37
C CYS A 229 9.49 -28.86 6.55
N PRO A 230 9.45 -30.19 6.55
CA PRO A 230 8.24 -30.96 6.81
C PRO A 230 7.85 -30.88 8.29
N CYS A 231 6.78 -30.14 8.59
CA CYS A 231 6.10 -30.27 9.89
C CYS A 231 5.12 -31.46 9.80
N PRO A 232 5.09 -32.37 10.78
CA PRO A 232 4.11 -33.43 10.82
C PRO A 232 2.70 -32.87 11.07
N SER A 233 1.75 -33.30 10.24
CA SER A 233 0.34 -32.91 10.32
C SER A 233 -0.29 -33.43 11.62
N PRO A 234 -1.20 -32.66 12.25
CA PRO A 234 -1.94 -33.13 13.41
C PRO A 234 -2.93 -34.26 13.03
N PRO A 235 -3.19 -35.22 13.94
CA PRO A 235 -4.12 -36.32 13.67
C PRO A 235 -5.55 -35.80 13.49
N ARG A 236 -6.25 -36.34 12.48
CA ARG A 236 -7.65 -36.02 12.20
C ARG A 236 -8.54 -36.54 13.32
N PRO A 237 -9.56 -35.80 13.76
CA PRO A 237 -10.55 -36.28 14.70
C PRO A 237 -11.40 -37.42 14.06
N PRO A 238 -11.90 -38.37 14.88
CA PRO A 238 -12.68 -39.49 14.37
C PRO A 238 -14.03 -39.03 13.83
N VAL A 239 -14.35 -39.52 12.62
CA VAL A 239 -15.64 -39.31 11.94
C VAL A 239 -16.70 -40.09 12.70
N ARG A 240 -17.73 -39.44 13.24
CA ARG A 240 -18.91 -40.09 13.81
C ARG A 240 -19.83 -40.57 12.67
N PRO A 241 -20.36 -41.80 12.72
CA PRO A 241 -21.31 -42.27 11.73
C PRO A 241 -22.65 -41.55 11.88
N TRP A 242 -23.17 -41.09 10.74
CA TRP A 242 -24.49 -40.46 10.60
C TRP A 242 -25.58 -41.55 10.70
N THR A 243 -26.31 -41.63 11.81
CA THR A 243 -27.50 -42.47 11.93
C THR A 243 -28.69 -41.70 11.38
N GLY A 244 -29.14 -42.09 10.20
CA GLY A 244 -30.35 -41.59 9.60
C GLY A 244 -31.57 -41.95 10.45
N ARG A 245 -32.42 -40.95 10.73
CA ARG A 245 -33.79 -41.19 11.18
C ARG A 245 -34.73 -40.70 10.08
N SER A 246 -35.29 -41.62 9.38
CA SER A 246 -36.46 -41.43 8.56
C SER A 246 -37.66 -41.13 9.44
N SER A 247 -38.31 -40.01 9.26
CA SER A 247 -39.67 -39.79 9.75
C SER A 247 -40.58 -39.49 8.56
N ASN A 248 -41.34 -40.54 8.29
CA ASN A 248 -42.54 -40.58 7.46
C ASN A 248 -43.61 -39.69 8.15
N CYS A 249 -44.26 -38.77 7.43
CA CYS A 249 -45.54 -38.23 7.80
C CYS A 249 -46.35 -37.94 6.54
N GLY A 250 -47.34 -38.78 6.31
CA GLY A 250 -48.36 -38.59 5.33
C GLY A 250 -49.51 -37.70 5.80
N ARG A 251 -50.22 -37.22 4.85
CA ARG A 251 -51.51 -36.59 4.64
C ARG A 251 -51.43 -35.14 4.23
#